data_79b8da260a648f13daf96c68c11c5d5b
#
_entry.id   79b8da260a648f13daf96c68c11c5d5b
#
_cell.length_a   1.000
_cell.length_b   1.000
_cell.length_c   1.000
_cell.angle_alpha   90.00
_cell.angle_beta   90.00
_cell.angle_gamma   90.00
#
_symmetry.space_group_name_H-M   'P 1'
#
loop_
_entity.id
_entity.type
_entity.pdbx_description
1 polymer ?
#
loop_
_entity_poly.entity_id
_entity_poly.type
_entity_poly.pdbx_seq_one_letter_code
_entity_poly.pdbx_strand_id
1 'polypeptide(L)'
;MNYKTSIRNFDNKDWVWPERDIVAWRYLTREDHYNLPINVSNLVKNRNIVVQAGGHCGLYPNKYASLFKKVYTFEPHPENFYCLDQNIQQDNVVKNNLALGEKESMISLGEPLTKKKNNTGGYTVSGKGNIKLISLDSLDIEGCDLLHLDLEGFEWFALKGAVNLINKYRPLIVLETNDYCEMHGYTVVEMEQWIVSELKYKIIDKWEHDTVYAPE
;
A
#
# COMPACT_ATOMS: atom_id res chain seq x y z
N MET A 1 -0.53 11.01 -21.55
CA MET A 1 -1.47 11.95 -20.89
C MET A 1 -0.63 13.00 -20.18
N ASN A 2 -1.01 14.29 -20.24
CA ASN A 2 -0.29 15.35 -19.50
C ASN A 2 -0.99 15.54 -18.14
N TYR A 3 -0.40 14.99 -17.08
CA TYR A 3 -0.87 15.24 -15.71
C TYR A 3 -0.41 16.62 -15.23
N LYS A 4 -1.26 17.30 -14.45
CA LYS A 4 -0.90 18.57 -13.81
C LYS A 4 -0.17 18.27 -12.51
N THR A 5 1.14 18.44 -12.52
CA THR A 5 2.01 18.17 -11.36
C THR A 5 2.77 19.43 -10.94
N SER A 6 3.18 19.45 -9.67
CA SER A 6 4.06 20.46 -9.08
C SER A 6 5.26 19.79 -8.43
N ILE A 7 6.34 20.57 -8.28
CA ILE A 7 7.51 20.13 -7.51
C ILE A 7 7.31 20.60 -6.07
N ARG A 8 7.50 19.68 -5.12
CA ARG A 8 7.46 19.97 -3.68
C ARG A 8 8.75 19.49 -3.03
N ASN A 9 9.35 20.31 -2.19
CA ASN A 9 10.57 19.94 -1.47
C ASN A 9 10.22 19.37 -0.10
N PHE A 10 10.78 18.20 0.21
CA PHE A 10 10.65 17.57 1.51
C PHE A 10 11.79 16.57 1.72
N ASP A 11 12.38 16.56 2.92
CA ASP A 11 13.49 15.70 3.32
C ASP A 11 14.69 15.82 2.35
N ASN A 12 15.07 17.06 1.98
CA ASN A 12 16.13 17.38 1.04
C ASN A 12 15.99 16.78 -0.36
N LYS A 13 14.77 16.44 -0.77
CA LYS A 13 14.46 15.89 -2.08
C LYS A 13 13.30 16.65 -2.71
N ASP A 14 13.36 16.84 -4.02
CA ASP A 14 12.27 17.35 -4.83
C ASP A 14 11.35 16.19 -5.24
N TRP A 15 10.06 16.36 -4.98
CA TRP A 15 9.02 15.39 -5.26
C TRP A 15 8.08 15.91 -6.35
N VAL A 16 7.90 15.13 -7.40
CA VAL A 16 6.81 15.35 -8.37
C VAL A 16 5.51 14.91 -7.72
N TRP A 17 4.51 15.80 -7.69
CA TRP A 17 3.27 15.58 -6.95
C TRP A 17 2.07 16.12 -7.71
N PRO A 18 0.86 15.48 -7.66
CA PRO A 18 -0.32 16.04 -8.28
C PRO A 18 -0.60 17.45 -7.74
N GLU A 19 -0.75 18.43 -8.64
CA GLU A 19 -0.90 19.85 -8.25
C GLU A 19 -2.06 20.07 -7.28
N ARG A 20 -3.17 19.35 -7.51
CA ARG A 20 -4.40 19.44 -6.71
C ARG A 20 -4.30 18.78 -5.34
N ASP A 21 -3.34 17.90 -5.11
CA ASP A 21 -3.27 17.17 -3.84
C ASP A 21 -2.58 17.97 -2.74
N ILE A 22 -3.34 18.34 -1.73
CA ILE A 22 -2.85 19.03 -0.54
C ILE A 22 -2.96 18.11 0.68
N VAL A 23 -3.96 17.25 0.69
CA VAL A 23 -4.32 16.46 1.88
C VAL A 23 -3.31 15.34 2.10
N ALA A 24 -3.10 14.47 1.09
CA ALA A 24 -2.15 13.38 1.21
C ALA A 24 -0.72 13.91 1.43
N TRP A 25 -0.33 15.02 0.75
CA TRP A 25 0.97 15.64 1.02
C TRP A 25 1.17 15.98 2.49
N ARG A 26 0.20 16.73 3.09
CA ARG A 26 0.29 17.16 4.50
C ARG A 26 0.27 16.00 5.47
N TYR A 27 -0.46 14.93 5.14
CA TYR A 27 -0.56 13.74 5.97
C TYR A 27 0.73 12.93 5.94
N LEU A 28 1.19 12.55 4.75
CA LEU A 28 2.35 11.70 4.56
C LEU A 28 3.70 12.36 4.91
N THR A 29 3.76 13.71 4.94
CA THR A 29 4.97 14.44 5.36
C THR A 29 5.00 14.79 6.85
N ARG A 30 3.99 14.40 7.63
CA ARG A 30 4.07 14.43 9.11
C ARG A 30 5.12 13.41 9.55
N GLU A 31 5.84 13.75 10.61
CA GLU A 31 6.96 12.94 11.10
C GLU A 31 6.56 11.50 11.46
N ASP A 32 5.39 11.34 12.10
CA ASP A 32 4.84 10.04 12.49
C ASP A 32 4.54 9.14 11.27
N HIS A 33 3.87 9.68 10.25
CA HIS A 33 3.56 8.95 9.02
C HIS A 33 4.80 8.73 8.14
N TYR A 34 5.62 9.77 7.96
CA TYR A 34 6.83 9.65 7.16
C TYR A 34 7.81 8.61 7.70
N ASN A 35 7.86 8.42 9.03
CA ASN A 35 8.70 7.44 9.68
C ASN A 35 8.04 6.06 9.86
N LEU A 36 6.78 5.89 9.50
CA LEU A 36 6.09 4.60 9.59
C LEU A 36 6.87 3.45 8.92
N PRO A 37 7.41 3.58 7.70
CA PRO A 37 8.25 2.52 7.10
C PRO A 37 9.48 2.14 7.93
N ILE A 38 10.10 3.10 8.63
CA ILE A 38 11.24 2.83 9.51
C ILE A 38 10.76 2.03 10.73
N ASN A 39 9.69 2.49 11.37
CA ASN A 39 9.13 1.85 12.57
C ASN A 39 8.73 0.41 12.29
N VAL A 40 8.02 0.18 11.18
CA VAL A 40 7.65 -1.15 10.70
C VAL A 40 8.89 -2.01 10.43
N SER A 41 9.89 -1.45 9.74
CA SER A 41 11.11 -2.20 9.38
C SER A 41 11.92 -2.64 10.60
N ASN A 42 11.79 -1.94 11.74
CA ASN A 42 12.46 -2.32 12.99
C ASN A 42 11.83 -3.57 13.64
N LEU A 43 10.61 -3.92 13.28
CA LEU A 43 9.95 -5.14 13.71
C LEU A 43 10.28 -6.35 12.83
N VAL A 44 10.85 -6.12 11.65
CA VAL A 44 11.15 -7.16 10.67
C VAL A 44 12.53 -7.76 10.93
N LYS A 45 12.58 -9.09 11.06
CA LYS A 45 13.83 -9.82 11.33
C LYS A 45 14.82 -9.77 10.17
N ASN A 46 14.33 -9.96 8.95
CA ASN A 46 15.12 -9.91 7.71
C ASN A 46 14.57 -8.79 6.83
N ARG A 47 15.45 -8.11 6.09
CA ARG A 47 15.08 -6.99 5.22
C ARG A 47 15.51 -7.27 3.78
N ASN A 48 15.09 -8.43 3.27
CA ASN A 48 15.38 -8.79 1.89
C ASN A 48 14.31 -8.22 0.96
N ILE A 49 13.04 -8.58 1.19
CA ILE A 49 11.95 -8.20 0.28
C ILE A 49 10.78 -7.62 1.07
N VAL A 50 10.33 -6.44 0.65
CA VAL A 50 9.05 -5.86 1.05
C VAL A 50 8.11 -5.80 -0.14
N VAL A 51 6.86 -6.18 0.08
CA VAL A 51 5.72 -5.94 -0.82
C VAL A 51 4.87 -4.86 -0.18
N GLN A 52 4.80 -3.71 -0.84
CA GLN A 52 4.04 -2.56 -0.36
C GLN A 52 2.98 -2.18 -1.40
N ALA A 53 1.74 -1.96 -1.00
CA ALA A 53 0.67 -1.48 -1.88
C ALA A 53 0.00 -0.24 -1.29
N GLY A 54 -0.51 0.63 -2.18
CA GLY A 54 -0.81 2.02 -1.89
C GLY A 54 0.45 2.87 -2.03
N GLY A 55 1.17 2.72 -3.16
CA GLY A 55 2.45 3.40 -3.41
C GLY A 55 2.34 4.90 -3.52
N HIS A 56 1.14 5.39 -3.85
CA HIS A 56 0.82 6.80 -4.07
C HIS A 56 1.90 7.49 -4.95
N CYS A 57 2.49 8.58 -4.49
CA CYS A 57 3.58 9.28 -5.19
C CYS A 57 4.98 8.82 -4.76
N GLY A 58 5.10 7.72 -4.03
CA GLY A 58 6.38 7.05 -3.78
C GLY A 58 7.08 7.37 -2.46
N LEU A 59 6.47 8.09 -1.49
CA LEU A 59 7.13 8.39 -0.21
C LEU A 59 7.52 7.10 0.55
N TYR A 60 6.57 6.18 0.75
CA TYR A 60 6.84 4.92 1.43
C TYR A 60 7.77 3.99 0.63
N PRO A 61 7.55 3.75 -0.67
CA PRO A 61 8.48 2.96 -1.47
C PRO A 61 9.91 3.51 -1.48
N ASN A 62 10.09 4.84 -1.54
CA ASN A 62 11.42 5.46 -1.46
C ASN A 62 12.10 5.17 -0.11
N LYS A 63 11.35 5.21 0.99
CA LYS A 63 11.90 4.91 2.31
C LYS A 63 12.26 3.43 2.42
N TYR A 64 11.37 2.54 1.97
CA TYR A 64 11.65 1.10 1.93
C TYR A 64 12.84 0.73 1.05
N ALA A 65 13.06 1.45 -0.05
CA ALA A 65 14.22 1.22 -0.93
C ALA A 65 15.57 1.38 -0.23
N SER A 66 15.64 2.21 0.81
CA SER A 66 16.84 2.37 1.64
C SER A 66 16.97 1.32 2.75
N LEU A 67 15.90 0.58 3.04
CA LEU A 67 15.81 -0.34 4.18
C LEU A 67 15.81 -1.82 3.76
N PHE A 68 15.36 -2.11 2.55
CA PHE A 68 15.24 -3.46 2.01
C PHE A 68 16.09 -3.65 0.75
N LYS A 69 16.50 -4.88 0.49
CA LYS A 69 17.26 -5.22 -0.73
C LYS A 69 16.39 -5.11 -1.98
N LYS A 70 15.08 -5.41 -1.88
CA LYS A 70 14.12 -5.33 -2.98
C LYS A 70 12.76 -4.86 -2.47
N VAL A 71 12.13 -4.00 -3.25
CA VAL A 71 10.80 -3.44 -2.98
C VAL A 71 9.89 -3.73 -4.15
N TYR A 72 8.75 -4.34 -3.92
CA TYR A 72 7.65 -4.36 -4.88
C TYR A 72 6.62 -3.33 -4.41
N THR A 73 6.28 -2.37 -5.27
CA THR A 73 5.25 -1.38 -4.96
C THR A 73 4.14 -1.38 -6.00
N PHE A 74 2.91 -1.13 -5.54
CA PHE A 74 1.70 -1.14 -6.35
C PHE A 74 0.93 0.16 -6.14
N GLU A 75 0.59 0.83 -7.25
CA GLU A 75 -0.21 2.04 -7.26
C GLU A 75 -1.13 2.02 -8.48
N PRO A 76 -2.45 1.84 -8.30
CA PRO A 76 -3.38 1.72 -9.41
C PRO A 76 -3.74 3.04 -10.08
N HIS A 77 -3.71 4.19 -9.35
CA HIS A 77 -4.13 5.47 -9.90
C HIS A 77 -3.07 6.00 -10.89
N PRO A 78 -3.42 6.24 -12.18
CA PRO A 78 -2.42 6.55 -13.20
C PRO A 78 -1.61 7.84 -12.94
N GLU A 79 -2.24 8.87 -12.36
CA GLU A 79 -1.56 10.13 -12.03
C GLU A 79 -0.60 9.96 -10.86
N ASN A 80 -1.00 9.24 -9.81
CA ASN A 80 -0.15 8.92 -8.68
C ASN A 80 1.04 8.05 -9.11
N PHE A 81 0.76 7.02 -9.90
CA PHE A 81 1.81 6.14 -10.44
C PHE A 81 2.80 6.91 -11.32
N TYR A 82 2.34 7.86 -12.14
CA TYR A 82 3.24 8.74 -12.89
C TYR A 82 4.18 9.50 -11.95
N CYS A 83 3.64 10.08 -10.86
CA CYS A 83 4.46 10.77 -9.86
C CYS A 83 5.44 9.81 -9.17
N LEU A 84 4.97 8.63 -8.77
CA LEU A 84 5.79 7.57 -8.18
C LEU A 84 6.96 7.19 -9.11
N ASP A 85 6.67 6.99 -10.39
CA ASP A 85 7.69 6.62 -11.39
C ASP A 85 8.76 7.70 -11.57
N GLN A 86 8.38 8.98 -11.51
CA GLN A 86 9.33 10.10 -11.54
C GLN A 86 10.15 10.21 -10.25
N ASN A 87 9.54 9.93 -9.11
CA ASN A 87 10.15 10.10 -7.79
C ASN A 87 11.10 8.96 -7.40
N ILE A 88 10.85 7.75 -7.90
CA ILE A 88 11.60 6.54 -7.54
C ILE A 88 12.55 6.17 -8.67
N GLN A 89 13.85 6.33 -8.41
CA GLN A 89 14.92 6.03 -9.37
C GLN A 89 15.84 4.90 -8.89
N GLN A 90 15.52 4.29 -7.74
CA GLN A 90 16.30 3.20 -7.16
C GLN A 90 16.04 1.89 -7.94
N ASP A 91 17.11 1.21 -8.36
CA ASP A 91 17.07 -0.02 -9.16
C ASP A 91 16.47 -1.22 -8.41
N ASN A 92 16.44 -1.14 -7.07
CA ASN A 92 15.87 -2.18 -6.23
C ASN A 92 14.34 -2.06 -6.04
N VAL A 93 13.67 -1.13 -6.73
CA VAL A 93 12.22 -0.93 -6.66
C VAL A 93 11.53 -1.40 -7.94
N VAL A 94 10.68 -2.40 -7.83
CA VAL A 94 9.79 -2.87 -8.90
C VAL A 94 8.45 -2.12 -8.75
N LYS A 95 8.17 -1.25 -9.70
CA LYS A 95 6.99 -0.38 -9.73
C LYS A 95 5.88 -0.99 -10.58
N ASN A 96 4.65 -1.10 -10.04
CA ASN A 96 3.52 -1.70 -10.72
C ASN A 96 2.32 -0.76 -10.75
N ASN A 97 1.85 -0.37 -11.94
CA ASN A 97 0.60 0.38 -12.09
C ASN A 97 -0.59 -0.60 -12.12
N LEU A 98 -0.86 -1.23 -10.99
CA LEU A 98 -1.85 -2.28 -10.82
C LEU A 98 -2.54 -2.12 -9.46
N ALA A 99 -3.81 -2.53 -9.40
CA ALA A 99 -4.50 -2.76 -8.14
C ALA A 99 -4.28 -4.20 -7.66
N LEU A 100 -4.35 -4.40 -6.34
CA LEU A 100 -4.31 -5.73 -5.73
C LEU A 100 -5.69 -6.16 -5.25
N GLY A 101 -6.01 -7.45 -5.41
CA GLY A 101 -7.24 -8.05 -4.93
C GLY A 101 -7.20 -9.58 -5.00
N GLU A 102 -8.35 -10.22 -4.81
CA GLU A 102 -8.44 -11.68 -4.70
C GLU A 102 -8.14 -12.40 -6.02
N LYS A 103 -8.58 -11.82 -7.15
CA LYS A 103 -8.44 -12.43 -8.48
C LYS A 103 -8.37 -11.38 -9.58
N GLU A 104 -7.81 -11.75 -10.72
CA GLU A 104 -7.68 -10.83 -11.85
C GLU A 104 -9.04 -10.27 -12.30
N SER A 105 -9.10 -8.97 -12.46
CA SER A 105 -10.28 -8.25 -12.96
C SER A 105 -9.91 -6.86 -13.49
N MET A 106 -10.90 -6.18 -14.07
CA MET A 106 -10.80 -4.78 -14.48
C MET A 106 -11.71 -3.94 -13.60
N ILE A 107 -11.14 -2.94 -12.92
CA ILE A 107 -11.83 -2.10 -11.95
C ILE A 107 -11.75 -0.61 -12.32
N SER A 108 -12.57 0.20 -11.70
CA SER A 108 -12.40 1.65 -11.57
C SER A 108 -12.02 2.02 -10.15
N LEU A 109 -11.48 3.22 -9.98
CA LEU A 109 -11.30 3.82 -8.67
C LEU A 109 -12.40 4.85 -8.43
N GLY A 110 -13.00 4.80 -7.25
CA GLY A 110 -13.92 5.81 -6.75
C GLY A 110 -13.18 7.05 -6.25
N GLU A 111 -13.89 8.17 -6.16
CA GLU A 111 -13.35 9.38 -5.55
C GLU A 111 -13.07 9.15 -4.06
N PRO A 112 -12.08 9.89 -3.48
CA PRO A 112 -11.78 9.79 -2.06
C PRO A 112 -13.03 9.97 -1.20
N LEU A 113 -13.23 9.05 -0.27
CA LEU A 113 -14.37 9.02 0.65
C LEU A 113 -14.44 10.24 1.56
N THR A 114 -13.28 10.79 1.90
CA THR A 114 -13.24 12.13 2.47
C THR A 114 -13.69 13.10 1.37
N LYS A 115 -14.79 13.80 1.56
CA LYS A 115 -15.31 14.85 0.64
C LYS A 115 -14.30 15.95 0.31
N LYS A 116 -13.02 15.73 0.58
CA LYS A 116 -11.91 16.63 0.32
C LYS A 116 -11.43 16.40 -1.12
N LYS A 117 -11.92 17.22 -2.02
CA LYS A 117 -11.56 17.20 -3.48
C LYS A 117 -10.05 17.27 -3.79
N ASN A 118 -9.21 17.56 -2.79
CA ASN A 118 -7.77 17.74 -2.92
C ASN A 118 -6.98 16.61 -2.22
N ASN A 119 -7.51 15.39 -2.21
CA ASN A 119 -6.86 14.20 -1.69
C ASN A 119 -6.71 13.16 -2.82
N THR A 120 -5.50 12.91 -3.28
CA THR A 120 -5.24 11.84 -4.27
C THR A 120 -4.79 10.53 -3.63
N GLY A 121 -4.65 10.49 -2.29
CA GLY A 121 -4.34 9.27 -1.55
C GLY A 121 -5.54 8.38 -1.28
N GLY A 122 -6.73 8.97 -1.09
CA GLY A 122 -7.91 8.25 -0.63
C GLY A 122 -8.75 7.57 -1.73
N TYR A 123 -8.17 7.19 -2.87
CA TYR A 123 -8.90 6.46 -3.90
C TYR A 123 -9.09 5.00 -3.52
N THR A 124 -10.33 4.53 -3.59
CA THR A 124 -10.68 3.14 -3.31
C THR A 124 -11.23 2.42 -4.55
N VAL A 125 -11.21 1.10 -4.56
CA VAL A 125 -11.75 0.28 -5.65
C VAL A 125 -13.26 0.50 -5.78
N SER A 126 -13.74 0.73 -7.01
CA SER A 126 -15.14 1.00 -7.30
C SER A 126 -15.54 0.42 -8.64
N GLY A 127 -16.43 -0.57 -8.64
CA GLY A 127 -17.08 -1.10 -9.83
C GLY A 127 -16.13 -1.57 -10.95
N LYS A 128 -16.66 -1.63 -12.17
CA LYS A 128 -15.91 -2.02 -13.38
C LYS A 128 -15.30 -0.81 -14.07
N GLY A 129 -14.09 -0.97 -14.60
CA GLY A 129 -13.37 0.11 -15.29
C GLY A 129 -12.23 -0.41 -16.15
N ASN A 130 -11.16 0.38 -16.26
CA ASN A 130 -10.02 0.12 -17.13
C ASN A 130 -8.68 -0.06 -16.36
N ILE A 131 -8.72 -0.14 -15.05
CA ILE A 131 -7.55 -0.39 -14.22
C ILE A 131 -7.45 -1.89 -13.96
N LYS A 132 -6.29 -2.46 -14.25
CA LYS A 132 -6.05 -3.88 -14.01
C LYS A 132 -5.84 -4.14 -12.52
N LEU A 133 -6.60 -5.11 -11.99
CA LEU A 133 -6.45 -5.68 -10.66
C LEU A 133 -5.96 -7.11 -10.78
N ILE A 134 -4.98 -7.48 -9.95
CA ILE A 134 -4.40 -8.81 -9.92
C ILE A 134 -4.32 -9.35 -8.49
N SER A 135 -4.09 -10.64 -8.35
CA SER A 135 -3.70 -11.23 -7.06
C SER A 135 -2.18 -11.25 -6.92
N LEU A 136 -1.66 -11.07 -5.70
CA LEU A 136 -0.22 -11.22 -5.42
C LEU A 136 0.26 -12.64 -5.74
N ASP A 137 -0.57 -13.64 -5.52
CA ASP A 137 -0.27 -15.04 -5.81
C ASP A 137 -0.10 -15.33 -7.31
N SER A 138 -0.53 -14.42 -8.20
CA SER A 138 -0.30 -14.53 -9.65
C SER A 138 1.08 -14.03 -10.11
N LEU A 139 1.84 -13.42 -9.20
CA LEU A 139 3.17 -12.87 -9.48
C LEU A 139 4.26 -13.82 -9.00
N ASP A 140 5.36 -13.83 -9.73
CA ASP A 140 6.58 -14.55 -9.31
C ASP A 140 7.41 -13.69 -8.36
N ILE A 141 6.97 -13.64 -7.09
CA ILE A 141 7.66 -12.91 -6.01
C ILE A 141 8.55 -13.91 -5.26
N GLU A 142 9.85 -13.67 -5.28
CA GLU A 142 10.88 -14.61 -4.79
C GLU A 142 10.99 -14.69 -3.27
N GLY A 143 10.28 -13.82 -2.52
CA GLY A 143 10.30 -13.73 -1.06
C GLY A 143 9.41 -12.61 -0.56
N CYS A 144 9.09 -12.62 0.73
CA CYS A 144 8.38 -11.53 1.37
C CYS A 144 8.70 -11.55 2.87
N ASP A 145 9.43 -10.56 3.35
CA ASP A 145 9.71 -10.38 4.78
C ASP A 145 8.70 -9.43 5.44
N LEU A 146 8.14 -8.52 4.62
CA LEU A 146 7.13 -7.54 5.02
C LEU A 146 6.07 -7.41 3.92
N LEU A 147 4.80 -7.51 4.28
CA LEU A 147 3.64 -7.16 3.46
C LEU A 147 2.95 -5.95 4.10
N HIS A 148 3.02 -4.79 3.44
CA HIS A 148 2.40 -3.55 3.91
C HIS A 148 1.33 -3.11 2.92
N LEU A 149 0.07 -3.12 3.35
CA LEU A 149 -1.09 -2.78 2.53
C LEU A 149 -1.83 -1.59 3.14
N ASP A 150 -2.00 -0.55 2.31
CA ASP A 150 -2.78 0.67 2.56
C ASP A 150 -3.61 0.89 1.29
N LEU A 151 -4.82 0.34 1.27
CA LEU A 151 -5.65 0.20 0.07
C LEU A 151 -7.04 0.83 0.22
N GLU A 152 -7.17 1.72 1.22
CA GLU A 152 -8.40 2.48 1.44
C GLU A 152 -9.65 1.59 1.55
N GLY A 153 -9.55 0.54 2.36
CA GLY A 153 -10.61 -0.41 2.66
C GLY A 153 -10.66 -1.65 1.77
N PHE A 154 -9.64 -1.90 0.92
CA PHE A 154 -9.61 -3.09 0.05
C PHE A 154 -8.60 -4.17 0.49
N GLU A 155 -8.04 -4.03 1.70
CA GLU A 155 -6.96 -4.86 2.25
C GLU A 155 -7.32 -6.33 2.31
N TRP A 156 -8.54 -6.69 2.75
CA TRP A 156 -8.97 -8.09 2.87
C TRP A 156 -8.99 -8.82 1.53
N PHE A 157 -9.43 -8.15 0.46
CA PHE A 157 -9.41 -8.75 -0.87
C PHE A 157 -7.99 -8.95 -1.39
N ALA A 158 -7.07 -8.02 -1.09
CA ALA A 158 -5.66 -8.17 -1.41
C ALA A 158 -5.01 -9.32 -0.62
N LEU A 159 -5.33 -9.47 0.67
CA LEU A 159 -4.89 -10.59 1.50
C LEU A 159 -5.39 -11.94 0.97
N LYS A 160 -6.66 -12.03 0.55
CA LYS A 160 -7.21 -13.25 -0.07
C LYS A 160 -6.48 -13.62 -1.37
N GLY A 161 -5.99 -12.62 -2.10
CA GLY A 161 -5.16 -12.83 -3.29
C GLY A 161 -3.66 -13.07 -3.00
N ALA A 162 -3.27 -13.16 -1.73
CA ALA A 162 -1.89 -13.33 -1.28
C ALA A 162 -1.70 -14.55 -0.35
N VAL A 163 -2.70 -15.43 -0.26
CA VAL A 163 -2.70 -16.54 0.72
C VAL A 163 -1.50 -17.47 0.52
N ASN A 164 -1.15 -17.81 -0.73
CA ASN A 164 -0.02 -18.68 -1.01
C ASN A 164 1.31 -18.00 -0.67
N LEU A 165 1.47 -16.72 -1.02
CA LEU A 165 2.64 -15.91 -0.68
C LEU A 165 2.79 -15.83 0.85
N ILE A 166 1.71 -15.51 1.58
CA ILE A 166 1.71 -15.38 3.04
C ILE A 166 2.06 -16.72 3.70
N ASN A 167 1.45 -17.82 3.26
CA ASN A 167 1.71 -19.14 3.81
C ASN A 167 3.15 -19.61 3.53
N LYS A 168 3.70 -19.26 2.37
CA LYS A 168 5.04 -19.66 1.96
C LYS A 168 6.14 -18.90 2.70
N TYR A 169 5.98 -17.58 2.85
CA TYR A 169 7.06 -16.72 3.35
C TYR A 169 6.85 -16.21 4.77
N ARG A 170 5.62 -16.30 5.29
CA ARG A 170 5.27 -15.87 6.66
C ARG A 170 5.76 -14.46 6.99
N PRO A 171 5.47 -13.43 6.15
CA PRO A 171 5.93 -12.07 6.38
C PRO A 171 5.33 -11.46 7.65
N LEU A 172 5.96 -10.39 8.17
CA LEU A 172 5.23 -9.43 8.99
C LEU A 172 4.16 -8.77 8.10
N ILE A 173 2.95 -8.61 8.59
CA ILE A 173 1.86 -7.96 7.86
C ILE A 173 1.50 -6.66 8.58
N VAL A 174 1.41 -5.56 7.82
CA VAL A 174 0.92 -4.27 8.28
C VAL A 174 -0.24 -3.86 7.38
N LEU A 175 -1.36 -3.53 7.98
CA LEU A 175 -2.57 -3.13 7.27
C LEU A 175 -3.08 -1.81 7.80
N GLU A 176 -3.49 -0.92 6.91
CA GLU A 176 -4.38 0.14 7.28
C GLU A 176 -5.72 -0.48 7.73
N THR A 177 -6.19 -0.10 8.91
CA THR A 177 -7.44 -0.63 9.51
C THR A 177 -8.35 0.54 9.86
N ASN A 178 -9.29 0.83 8.97
CA ASN A 178 -10.27 1.89 9.11
C ASN A 178 -11.67 1.41 8.64
N ASP A 179 -12.70 2.21 8.90
CA ASP A 179 -14.09 1.86 8.58
C ASP A 179 -14.40 1.92 7.07
N TYR A 180 -13.44 2.26 6.21
CA TYR A 180 -13.66 2.27 4.75
C TYR A 180 -13.92 0.87 4.19
N CYS A 181 -13.50 -0.17 4.88
CA CYS A 181 -13.80 -1.56 4.54
C CYS A 181 -15.31 -1.87 4.48
N GLU A 182 -16.15 -1.14 5.24
CA GLU A 182 -17.60 -1.36 5.27
C GLU A 182 -18.28 -1.11 3.91
N MET A 183 -17.73 -0.19 3.11
CA MET A 183 -18.23 0.04 1.74
C MET A 183 -18.01 -1.16 0.81
N HIS A 184 -17.10 -2.05 1.17
CA HIS A 184 -16.78 -3.29 0.45
C HIS A 184 -17.47 -4.52 1.07
N GLY A 185 -18.35 -4.30 2.08
CA GLY A 185 -19.20 -5.33 2.67
C GLY A 185 -18.54 -6.18 3.73
N TYR A 186 -17.53 -5.68 4.40
CA TYR A 186 -16.90 -6.33 5.56
C TYR A 186 -16.48 -5.31 6.62
N THR A 187 -16.23 -5.79 7.81
CA THR A 187 -15.74 -4.99 8.95
C THR A 187 -14.28 -5.32 9.27
N VAL A 188 -13.59 -4.40 9.94
CA VAL A 188 -12.24 -4.65 10.46
C VAL A 188 -12.20 -5.89 11.33
N VAL A 189 -13.22 -6.10 12.17
CA VAL A 189 -13.32 -7.25 13.08
C VAL A 189 -13.38 -8.57 12.31
N GLU A 190 -14.18 -8.65 11.25
CA GLU A 190 -14.27 -9.85 10.40
C GLU A 190 -12.94 -10.16 9.70
N MET A 191 -12.26 -9.13 9.19
CA MET A 191 -10.94 -9.28 8.59
C MET A 191 -9.90 -9.76 9.63
N GLU A 192 -9.84 -9.14 10.81
CA GLU A 192 -8.94 -9.54 11.90
C GLU A 192 -9.19 -10.99 12.33
N GLN A 193 -10.46 -11.39 12.49
CA GLN A 193 -10.82 -12.77 12.82
C GLN A 193 -10.32 -13.75 11.75
N TRP A 194 -10.48 -13.41 10.48
CA TRP A 194 -10.01 -14.23 9.38
C TRP A 194 -8.48 -14.34 9.36
N ILE A 195 -7.75 -13.25 9.60
CA ILE A 195 -6.27 -13.25 9.67
C ILE A 195 -5.79 -14.17 10.79
N VAL A 196 -6.44 -14.10 11.96
CA VAL A 196 -6.08 -14.94 13.11
C VAL A 196 -6.45 -16.41 12.85
N SER A 197 -7.69 -16.67 12.38
CA SER A 197 -8.18 -18.05 12.27
C SER A 197 -7.61 -18.80 11.06
N GLU A 198 -7.49 -18.15 9.90
CA GLU A 198 -7.10 -18.82 8.66
C GLU A 198 -5.60 -18.69 8.38
N LEU A 199 -5.01 -17.50 8.56
CA LEU A 199 -3.59 -17.28 8.29
C LEU A 199 -2.69 -17.67 9.46
N LYS A 200 -3.26 -17.88 10.68
CA LYS A 200 -2.51 -18.17 11.91
C LYS A 200 -1.50 -17.06 12.22
N TYR A 201 -2.04 -15.85 12.33
CA TYR A 201 -1.32 -14.65 12.73
C TYR A 201 -1.90 -14.12 14.03
N LYS A 202 -1.10 -13.37 14.76
CA LYS A 202 -1.52 -12.63 15.95
C LYS A 202 -1.23 -11.15 15.78
N ILE A 203 -2.06 -10.31 16.36
CA ILE A 203 -1.80 -8.87 16.48
C ILE A 203 -0.66 -8.69 17.48
N ILE A 204 0.36 -7.92 17.10
CA ILE A 204 1.51 -7.60 17.95
C ILE A 204 1.61 -6.11 18.27
N ASP A 205 1.01 -5.24 17.45
CA ASP A 205 0.97 -3.80 17.67
C ASP A 205 -0.22 -3.17 16.96
N LYS A 206 -0.67 -2.01 17.45
CA LYS A 206 -1.67 -1.15 16.79
C LYS A 206 -1.22 0.30 16.90
N TRP A 207 -1.14 0.96 15.77
CA TRP A 207 -0.87 2.39 15.66
C TRP A 207 -2.13 3.12 15.19
N GLU A 208 -2.11 4.44 15.03
CA GLU A 208 -3.31 5.26 14.78
C GLU A 208 -4.30 4.64 13.77
N HIS A 209 -3.79 4.23 12.61
CA HIS A 209 -4.59 3.62 11.53
C HIS A 209 -4.03 2.28 11.05
N ASP A 210 -2.93 1.82 11.63
CA ASP A 210 -2.25 0.61 11.18
C ASP A 210 -2.28 -0.48 12.25
N THR A 211 -2.57 -1.71 11.85
CA THR A 211 -2.45 -2.89 12.70
C THR A 211 -1.34 -3.79 12.19
N VAL A 212 -0.49 -4.25 13.11
CA VAL A 212 0.68 -5.10 12.82
C VAL A 212 0.40 -6.53 13.26
N TYR A 213 0.60 -7.46 12.34
CA TYR A 213 0.38 -8.88 12.57
C TYR A 213 1.68 -9.65 12.36
N ALA A 214 1.99 -10.56 13.28
CA ALA A 214 3.10 -11.51 13.16
C ALA A 214 2.59 -12.95 13.06
N PRO A 215 3.32 -13.84 12.35
CA PRO A 215 2.98 -15.26 12.34
C PRO A 215 3.08 -15.87 13.74
N GLU A 216 2.16 -16.80 14.05
CA GLU A 216 2.22 -17.62 15.27
C GLU A 216 3.37 -18.63 15.24
#